data_0680a52ed90492bc4416a0c6095ba765
#
_entry.id   0680a52ed90492bc4416a0c6095ba765
#
_cell.length_a   1.000
_cell.length_b   1.000
_cell.length_c   1.000
_cell.angle_alpha   90.00
_cell.angle_beta   90.00
_cell.angle_gamma   90.00
#
_symmetry.space_group_name_H-M   'P 1'
#
loop_
_entity.id
_entity.type
_entity.pdbx_description
1 polymer ?
#
loop_
_entity_poly.entity_id
_entity_poly.type
_entity_poly.pdbx_seq_one_letter_code
_entity_poly.pdbx_strand_id
1 'polypeptide(L)'
;MTNGSIGMGKQDRSEREKFENELKRIIQASENSGILLRVIGSLAFQMHCPQYGYLQEELGRAYTDIDFAAYRSQSRQIQDLMATLGYLENREVYIASEGERAIYDKAEIGLHVDIFYEKLDFCHTIYWKDRLEVDAPTIPLTELLLEKMQIVQINEKDVIDTIMLLLEHSLGDTDRETINIQRAAALCANDWGLWRTTTMNLDKVKQLAHGYPQLAADQKAKIESQVNEILARLEKEPKPLVWRMRPASETALSGTKTLMKFNRRSLLWQNLYAT
;
A
#
# COMPACT_ATOMS: atom_id res chain seq x y z
N MET A 1 23.69 -18.69 -18.19
CA MET A 1 22.29 -18.27 -18.29
C MET A 1 22.23 -16.91 -17.59
N THR A 2 22.19 -15.86 -18.37
CA THR A 2 22.27 -14.48 -17.92
C THR A 2 20.90 -14.06 -17.38
N ASN A 3 20.81 -13.86 -16.08
CA ASN A 3 19.65 -13.18 -15.47
C ASN A 3 19.64 -11.73 -15.96
N GLY A 4 18.73 -11.43 -16.88
CA GLY A 4 18.44 -10.07 -17.28
C GLY A 4 17.72 -9.34 -16.14
N SER A 5 18.45 -8.57 -15.35
CA SER A 5 17.86 -7.50 -14.56
C SER A 5 17.29 -6.49 -15.55
N ILE A 6 15.98 -6.43 -15.66
CA ILE A 6 15.30 -5.31 -16.34
C ILE A 6 15.56 -4.11 -15.43
N GLY A 7 16.56 -3.30 -15.78
CA GLY A 7 16.83 -2.05 -15.12
C GLY A 7 15.57 -1.17 -15.21
N MET A 8 14.92 -0.92 -14.09
CA MET A 8 13.85 0.08 -14.00
C MET A 8 14.49 1.42 -14.33
N GLY A 9 14.13 1.99 -15.49
CA GLY A 9 14.60 3.32 -15.89
C GLY A 9 14.14 4.36 -14.87
N LYS A 10 15.02 5.30 -14.50
CA LYS A 10 14.64 6.46 -13.68
C LYS A 10 13.50 7.20 -14.37
N GLN A 11 12.41 7.41 -13.66
CA GLN A 11 11.31 8.25 -14.13
C GLN A 11 11.81 9.69 -14.23
N ASP A 12 11.48 10.36 -15.34
CA ASP A 12 11.85 11.76 -15.51
C ASP A 12 11.22 12.64 -14.42
N ARG A 13 11.95 13.65 -13.98
CA ARG A 13 11.50 14.59 -12.94
C ARG A 13 10.19 15.26 -13.31
N SER A 14 10.01 15.64 -14.59
CA SER A 14 8.78 16.25 -15.08
C SER A 14 7.57 15.31 -14.96
N GLU A 15 7.76 14.01 -15.16
CA GLU A 15 6.72 12.99 -14.96
C GLU A 15 6.35 12.86 -13.47
N ARG A 16 7.33 12.87 -12.56
CA ARG A 16 7.05 12.84 -11.11
C ARG A 16 6.27 14.07 -10.65
N GLU A 17 6.72 15.26 -11.07
CA GLU A 17 6.06 16.53 -10.77
C GLU A 17 4.62 16.57 -11.29
N LYS A 18 4.33 15.92 -12.41
CA LYS A 18 2.98 15.79 -12.95
C LYS A 18 2.05 15.02 -11.98
N PHE A 19 2.49 13.87 -11.46
CA PHE A 19 1.73 13.12 -10.47
C PHE A 19 1.50 13.92 -9.18
N GLU A 20 2.55 14.57 -8.66
CA GLU A 20 2.48 15.34 -7.42
C GLU A 20 1.56 16.56 -7.55
N ASN A 21 1.61 17.25 -8.68
CA ASN A 21 0.75 18.42 -8.93
C ASN A 21 -0.72 18.01 -9.08
N GLU A 22 -0.99 16.92 -9.78
CA GLU A 22 -2.35 16.43 -9.96
C GLU A 22 -2.91 15.86 -8.65
N LEU A 23 -2.09 15.15 -7.85
CA LEU A 23 -2.45 14.72 -6.50
C LEU A 23 -2.88 15.91 -5.63
N LYS A 24 -2.06 16.97 -5.57
CA LYS A 24 -2.39 18.19 -4.80
C LYS A 24 -3.70 18.82 -5.27
N ARG A 25 -3.94 18.83 -6.59
CA ARG A 25 -5.17 19.37 -7.17
C ARG A 25 -6.41 18.57 -6.73
N ILE A 26 -6.30 17.24 -6.72
CA ILE A 26 -7.41 16.37 -6.30
C ILE A 26 -7.68 16.52 -4.81
N ILE A 27 -6.63 16.50 -3.97
CA ILE A 27 -6.76 16.70 -2.52
C ILE A 27 -7.45 18.03 -2.23
N GLN A 28 -6.96 19.13 -2.78
CA GLN A 28 -7.55 20.46 -2.54
C GLN A 28 -9.02 20.54 -2.98
N ALA A 29 -9.37 19.92 -4.10
CA ALA A 29 -10.75 19.91 -4.59
C ALA A 29 -11.65 19.05 -3.68
N SER A 30 -11.16 17.92 -3.17
CA SER A 30 -11.92 17.07 -2.26
C SER A 30 -12.17 17.75 -0.90
N GLU A 31 -11.15 18.41 -0.35
CA GLU A 31 -11.27 19.18 0.90
C GLU A 31 -12.29 20.33 0.77
N ASN A 32 -12.19 21.10 -0.31
CA ASN A 32 -13.12 22.19 -0.59
C ASN A 32 -14.58 21.72 -0.73
N SER A 33 -14.78 20.45 -1.12
CA SER A 33 -16.10 19.83 -1.31
C SER A 33 -16.58 19.02 -0.10
N GLY A 34 -15.79 18.96 0.97
CA GLY A 34 -16.10 18.14 2.17
C GLY A 34 -16.08 16.62 1.88
N ILE A 35 -15.33 16.20 0.86
CA ILE A 35 -15.18 14.80 0.47
C ILE A 35 -13.95 14.22 1.17
N LEU A 36 -14.13 13.09 1.85
CA LEU A 36 -13.06 12.41 2.57
C LEU A 36 -12.33 11.45 1.62
N LEU A 37 -11.28 11.96 0.97
CA LEU A 37 -10.31 11.15 0.23
C LEU A 37 -9.01 11.09 1.04
N ARG A 38 -8.42 9.91 1.12
CA ARG A 38 -7.09 9.71 1.74
C ARG A 38 -6.15 9.05 0.76
N VAL A 39 -5.00 9.65 0.57
CA VAL A 39 -3.95 9.11 -0.31
C VAL A 39 -3.42 7.80 0.26
N ILE A 40 -3.27 6.81 -0.60
CA ILE A 40 -2.60 5.54 -0.32
C ILE A 40 -1.55 5.29 -1.41
N GLY A 41 -0.89 4.15 -1.39
CA GLY A 41 0.10 3.81 -2.42
C GLY A 41 1.36 4.66 -2.36
N SER A 42 2.13 4.62 -3.44
CA SER A 42 3.49 5.19 -3.49
C SER A 42 3.58 6.68 -3.16
N LEU A 43 2.58 7.46 -3.53
CA LEU A 43 2.54 8.89 -3.26
C LEU A 43 2.29 9.20 -1.78
N ALA A 44 1.53 8.35 -1.07
CA ALA A 44 1.37 8.48 0.38
C ALA A 44 2.71 8.26 1.10
N PHE A 45 3.50 7.27 0.70
CA PHE A 45 4.85 7.07 1.24
C PHE A 45 5.75 8.28 0.97
N GLN A 46 5.70 8.85 -0.23
CA GLN A 46 6.46 10.06 -0.54
C GLN A 46 6.07 11.24 0.36
N MET A 47 4.78 11.40 0.65
CA MET A 47 4.29 12.49 1.50
C MET A 47 4.73 12.32 2.97
N HIS A 48 4.75 11.08 3.46
CA HIS A 48 5.17 10.78 4.83
C HIS A 48 6.69 10.72 5.03
N CYS A 49 7.46 10.55 3.95
CA CYS A 49 8.91 10.33 4.05
C CYS A 49 9.72 11.46 3.39
N PRO A 50 9.62 12.73 3.86
CA PRO A 50 10.31 13.86 3.24
C PRO A 50 11.84 13.74 3.29
N GLN A 51 12.42 13.09 4.32
CA GLN A 51 13.86 12.90 4.46
C GLN A 51 14.39 11.75 3.59
N TYR A 52 13.61 10.67 3.47
CA TYR A 52 14.02 9.45 2.76
C TYR A 52 13.32 9.25 1.41
N GLY A 53 12.46 10.20 0.99
CA GLY A 53 11.76 10.15 -0.30
C GLY A 53 12.67 10.04 -1.52
N TYR A 54 13.91 10.53 -1.41
CA TYR A 54 14.93 10.40 -2.46
C TYR A 54 15.24 8.95 -2.82
N LEU A 55 15.03 8.00 -1.90
CA LEU A 55 15.25 6.58 -2.15
C LEU A 55 14.35 6.02 -3.25
N GLN A 56 13.13 6.53 -3.40
CA GLN A 56 12.28 6.13 -4.52
C GLN A 56 12.96 6.43 -5.87
N GLU A 57 13.54 7.61 -6.01
CA GLU A 57 14.23 8.00 -7.23
C GLU A 57 15.54 7.22 -7.42
N GLU A 58 16.37 7.12 -6.38
CA GLU A 58 17.66 6.42 -6.46
C GLU A 58 17.51 4.92 -6.74
N LEU A 59 16.46 4.30 -6.21
CA LEU A 59 16.14 2.88 -6.39
C LEU A 59 15.19 2.61 -7.58
N GLY A 60 14.89 3.65 -8.38
CA GLY A 60 14.10 3.51 -9.61
C GLY A 60 12.59 3.24 -9.37
N ARG A 61 12.03 3.67 -8.23
CA ARG A 61 10.60 3.57 -7.93
C ARG A 61 9.83 4.65 -8.68
N ALA A 62 9.25 4.31 -9.81
CA ALA A 62 8.40 5.20 -10.60
C ALA A 62 6.96 5.25 -10.05
N TYR A 63 6.28 6.39 -10.19
CA TYR A 63 4.84 6.50 -10.01
C TYR A 63 4.13 6.00 -11.27
N THR A 64 3.03 5.26 -11.09
CA THR A 64 2.21 4.72 -12.19
C THR A 64 0.77 5.21 -12.13
N ASP A 65 0.29 5.50 -10.92
CA ASP A 65 -1.09 5.82 -10.60
C ASP A 65 -1.15 6.73 -9.36
N ILE A 66 -2.33 7.26 -9.10
CA ILE A 66 -2.67 7.99 -7.88
C ILE A 66 -3.77 7.19 -7.18
N ASP A 67 -3.47 6.68 -6.00
CA ASP A 67 -4.36 5.81 -5.25
C ASP A 67 -5.00 6.52 -4.07
N PHE A 68 -6.30 6.29 -3.86
CA PHE A 68 -7.06 6.83 -2.73
C PHE A 68 -7.89 5.77 -2.02
N ALA A 69 -8.06 5.96 -0.71
CA ALA A 69 -9.05 5.31 0.12
C ALA A 69 -10.23 6.25 0.37
N ALA A 70 -11.46 5.72 0.36
CA ALA A 70 -12.68 6.49 0.57
C ALA A 70 -13.80 5.66 1.21
N TYR A 71 -14.84 6.34 1.69
CA TYR A 71 -16.08 5.68 2.07
C TYR A 71 -17.06 5.62 0.90
N ARG A 72 -17.72 4.48 0.74
CA ARG A 72 -18.70 4.25 -0.32
C ARG A 72 -19.91 5.20 -0.23
N SER A 73 -20.23 5.68 0.95
CA SER A 73 -21.29 6.68 1.17
C SER A 73 -21.06 7.98 0.39
N GLN A 74 -19.81 8.29 0.04
CA GLN A 74 -19.44 9.48 -0.75
C GLN A 74 -19.17 9.18 -2.23
N SER A 75 -19.38 7.95 -2.71
CA SER A 75 -19.01 7.52 -4.07
C SER A 75 -19.64 8.41 -5.16
N ARG A 76 -20.89 8.85 -4.98
CA ARG A 76 -21.55 9.76 -5.92
C ARG A 76 -20.89 11.13 -5.97
N GLN A 77 -20.57 11.70 -4.80
CA GLN A 77 -19.89 13.00 -4.71
C GLN A 77 -18.48 12.92 -5.31
N ILE A 78 -17.79 11.81 -5.09
CA ILE A 78 -16.47 11.54 -5.68
C ILE A 78 -16.57 11.46 -7.19
N GLN A 79 -17.56 10.76 -7.75
CA GLN A 79 -17.79 10.68 -9.19
C GLN A 79 -18.01 12.08 -9.80
N ASP A 80 -18.86 12.90 -9.18
CA ASP A 80 -19.15 14.26 -9.65
C ASP A 80 -17.90 15.16 -9.55
N LEU A 81 -17.10 15.02 -8.48
CA LEU A 81 -15.83 15.72 -8.30
C LEU A 81 -14.84 15.35 -9.41
N MET A 82 -14.61 14.04 -9.64
CA MET A 82 -13.66 13.56 -10.64
C MET A 82 -14.07 14.00 -12.04
N ALA A 83 -15.36 13.98 -12.38
CA ALA A 83 -15.88 14.51 -13.64
C ALA A 83 -15.57 16.02 -13.79
N THR A 84 -15.76 16.83 -12.73
CA THR A 84 -15.43 18.26 -12.71
C THR A 84 -13.92 18.51 -12.92
N LEU A 85 -13.08 17.60 -12.44
CA LEU A 85 -11.64 17.63 -12.62
C LEU A 85 -11.19 17.12 -14.01
N GLY A 86 -12.12 16.70 -14.87
CA GLY A 86 -11.86 16.23 -16.22
C GLY A 86 -11.47 14.75 -16.31
N TYR A 87 -11.81 13.97 -15.30
CA TYR A 87 -11.61 12.51 -15.32
C TYR A 87 -12.85 11.78 -15.83
N LEU A 88 -12.64 10.67 -16.50
CA LEU A 88 -13.66 9.75 -16.96
C LEU A 88 -13.62 8.46 -16.13
N GLU A 89 -14.78 8.05 -15.61
CA GLU A 89 -14.89 6.80 -14.85
C GLU A 89 -14.84 5.59 -15.78
N ASN A 90 -14.01 4.60 -15.43
CA ASN A 90 -14.08 3.27 -16.01
C ASN A 90 -15.21 2.47 -15.36
N ARG A 91 -16.41 2.57 -15.96
CA ARG A 91 -17.63 1.96 -15.42
C ARG A 91 -17.58 0.43 -15.36
N GLU A 92 -16.81 -0.21 -16.22
CA GLU A 92 -16.67 -1.68 -16.23
C GLU A 92 -15.98 -2.15 -14.94
N VAL A 93 -14.95 -1.44 -14.51
CA VAL A 93 -14.25 -1.73 -13.24
C VAL A 93 -15.18 -1.53 -12.05
N TYR A 94 -15.92 -0.42 -12.02
CA TYR A 94 -16.85 -0.14 -10.91
C TYR A 94 -17.93 -1.23 -10.78
N ILE A 95 -18.50 -1.67 -11.91
CA ILE A 95 -19.51 -2.73 -11.93
C ILE A 95 -18.88 -4.09 -11.54
N ALA A 96 -17.73 -4.44 -12.13
CA ALA A 96 -17.05 -5.71 -11.86
C ALA A 96 -16.56 -5.85 -10.41
N SER A 97 -16.28 -4.73 -9.74
CA SER A 97 -15.90 -4.69 -8.32
C SER A 97 -17.10 -4.55 -7.39
N GLU A 98 -18.33 -4.59 -7.89
CA GLU A 98 -19.55 -4.37 -7.11
C GLU A 98 -19.53 -3.02 -6.36
N GLY A 99 -18.85 -2.02 -6.93
CA GLY A 99 -18.67 -0.69 -6.37
C GLY A 99 -17.67 -0.60 -5.21
N GLU A 100 -16.78 -1.58 -5.08
CA GLU A 100 -15.69 -1.56 -4.09
C GLU A 100 -14.44 -0.80 -4.61
N ARG A 101 -14.36 -0.56 -5.93
CA ARG A 101 -13.25 0.13 -6.58
C ARG A 101 -13.76 0.98 -7.75
N ALA A 102 -13.22 2.17 -7.90
CA ALA A 102 -13.44 3.01 -9.07
C ALA A 102 -12.10 3.43 -9.67
N ILE A 103 -11.98 3.33 -10.99
CA ILE A 103 -10.84 3.84 -11.75
C ILE A 103 -11.30 5.02 -12.58
N TYR A 104 -10.50 6.07 -12.57
CA TYR A 104 -10.73 7.30 -13.31
C TYR A 104 -9.52 7.60 -14.19
N ASP A 105 -9.79 7.86 -15.46
CA ASP A 105 -8.77 8.11 -16.48
C ASP A 105 -8.82 9.56 -16.96
N LYS A 106 -7.66 10.19 -17.09
CA LYS A 106 -7.50 11.50 -17.72
C LYS A 106 -6.52 11.39 -18.88
N ALA A 107 -7.05 11.02 -20.03
CA ALA A 107 -6.28 10.71 -21.24
C ALA A 107 -5.38 11.85 -21.70
N GLU A 108 -5.81 13.11 -21.52
CA GLU A 108 -5.06 14.32 -21.94
C GLU A 108 -3.65 14.38 -21.31
N ILE A 109 -3.52 13.88 -20.09
CA ILE A 109 -2.25 13.88 -19.35
C ILE A 109 -1.76 12.45 -19.05
N GLY A 110 -2.49 11.43 -19.50
CA GLY A 110 -2.12 10.01 -19.31
C GLY A 110 -2.01 9.62 -17.83
N LEU A 111 -2.93 10.09 -16.98
CA LEU A 111 -2.97 9.73 -15.56
C LEU A 111 -4.18 8.87 -15.22
N HIS A 112 -3.94 7.92 -14.33
CA HIS A 112 -4.94 7.05 -13.74
C HIS A 112 -5.09 7.36 -12.25
N VAL A 113 -6.32 7.39 -11.77
CA VAL A 113 -6.67 7.53 -10.35
C VAL A 113 -7.49 6.31 -9.94
N ASP A 114 -7.07 5.66 -8.88
CA ASP A 114 -7.72 4.48 -8.34
C ASP A 114 -8.29 4.76 -6.96
N ILE A 115 -9.56 4.46 -6.74
CA ILE A 115 -10.24 4.73 -5.47
C ILE A 115 -10.79 3.43 -4.90
N PHE A 116 -10.33 3.08 -3.70
CA PHE A 116 -10.72 1.89 -2.96
C PHE A 116 -11.74 2.26 -1.87
N TYR A 117 -12.96 1.75 -2.01
CA TYR A 117 -14.04 2.03 -1.07
C TYR A 117 -14.09 1.02 0.06
N GLU A 118 -14.25 1.51 1.31
CA GLU A 118 -14.42 0.75 2.56
C GLU A 118 -13.22 -0.10 2.96
N LYS A 119 -12.41 -0.59 2.02
CA LYS A 119 -11.32 -1.53 2.28
C LYS A 119 -10.33 -1.60 1.12
N LEU A 120 -9.14 -2.08 1.43
CA LEU A 120 -8.20 -2.62 0.45
C LEU A 120 -8.30 -4.15 0.50
N ASP A 121 -8.80 -4.77 -0.56
CA ASP A 121 -9.05 -6.22 -0.63
C ASP A 121 -8.21 -6.86 -1.73
N PHE A 122 -6.91 -7.03 -1.47
CA PHE A 122 -5.99 -7.72 -2.37
C PHE A 122 -5.73 -9.15 -1.93
N CYS A 123 -4.57 -9.44 -1.31
CA CYS A 123 -4.28 -10.76 -0.77
C CYS A 123 -4.97 -10.97 0.58
N HIS A 124 -5.06 -9.90 1.37
CA HIS A 124 -5.79 -9.81 2.64
C HIS A 124 -6.60 -8.53 2.65
N THR A 125 -7.57 -8.45 3.57
CA THR A 125 -8.46 -7.29 3.65
C THR A 125 -8.02 -6.34 4.75
N ILE A 126 -7.85 -5.05 4.39
CA ILE A 126 -7.62 -3.95 5.33
C ILE A 126 -8.80 -3.01 5.25
N TYR A 127 -9.56 -2.86 6.34
CA TYR A 127 -10.76 -2.03 6.39
C TYR A 127 -10.44 -0.60 6.76
N TRP A 128 -11.15 0.36 6.10
CA TRP A 128 -11.02 1.80 6.34
C TRP A 128 -11.94 2.32 7.45
N LYS A 129 -12.85 1.50 7.96
CA LYS A 129 -13.83 1.90 8.97
C LYS A 129 -13.14 2.58 10.15
N ASP A 130 -13.55 3.81 10.45
CA ASP A 130 -13.03 4.65 11.54
C ASP A 130 -11.51 4.94 11.41
N ARG A 131 -10.97 4.91 10.19
CA ARG A 131 -9.53 5.11 9.95
C ARG A 131 -9.20 6.29 9.04
N LEU A 132 -10.13 6.70 8.18
CA LEU A 132 -9.87 7.79 7.25
C LEU A 132 -9.90 9.18 7.93
N GLU A 133 -10.43 9.28 9.14
CA GLU A 133 -10.43 10.49 9.96
C GLU A 133 -9.19 10.64 10.85
N VAL A 134 -8.39 9.57 10.98
CA VAL A 134 -7.27 9.52 11.93
C VAL A 134 -6.08 10.31 11.44
N ASP A 135 -5.88 10.35 10.13
CA ASP A 135 -4.77 11.06 9.49
C ASP A 135 -5.24 11.80 8.23
N ALA A 136 -4.48 12.80 7.80
CA ALA A 136 -4.72 13.60 6.60
C ALA A 136 -3.40 14.18 6.07
N PRO A 137 -3.24 14.25 4.76
CA PRO A 137 -4.16 13.84 3.68
C PRO A 137 -4.09 12.35 3.31
N THR A 138 -3.33 11.55 4.04
CA THR A 138 -3.13 10.12 3.80
C THR A 138 -3.92 9.25 4.79
N ILE A 139 -3.84 7.91 4.62
CA ILE A 139 -4.21 6.98 5.69
C ILE A 139 -3.09 6.92 6.75
N PRO A 140 -3.36 6.44 7.99
CA PRO A 140 -2.34 6.33 9.03
C PRO A 140 -1.17 5.41 8.64
N LEU A 141 0.01 5.66 9.22
CA LEU A 141 1.27 4.95 8.92
C LEU A 141 1.17 3.43 9.09
N THR A 142 0.34 2.96 10.01
CA THR A 142 0.13 1.53 10.24
C THR A 142 -0.59 0.88 9.07
N GLU A 143 -1.62 1.52 8.54
CA GLU A 143 -2.34 1.05 7.37
C GLU A 143 -1.46 1.12 6.12
N LEU A 144 -0.60 2.15 5.97
CA LEU A 144 0.41 2.22 4.91
C LEU A 144 1.40 1.05 4.99
N LEU A 145 1.91 0.73 6.18
CA LEU A 145 2.76 -0.45 6.36
C LEU A 145 2.03 -1.72 5.93
N LEU A 146 0.80 -1.91 6.39
CA LEU A 146 0.04 -3.13 6.13
C LEU A 146 -0.42 -3.25 4.68
N GLU A 147 -0.66 -2.15 3.96
CA GLU A 147 -0.98 -2.21 2.52
C GLU A 147 0.12 -2.88 1.69
N LYS A 148 1.40 -2.71 2.10
CA LYS A 148 2.53 -3.40 1.46
C LYS A 148 2.74 -4.80 2.04
N MET A 149 2.66 -4.92 3.34
CA MET A 149 2.94 -6.20 4.02
C MET A 149 1.90 -7.28 3.78
N GLN A 150 0.70 -6.94 3.31
CA GLN A 150 -0.34 -7.90 2.95
C GLN A 150 -0.08 -8.65 1.62
N ILE A 151 0.83 -8.18 0.77
CA ILE A 151 1.03 -8.68 -0.59
C ILE A 151 1.81 -10.00 -0.56
N VAL A 152 1.20 -11.12 -0.94
CA VAL A 152 1.83 -12.45 -0.86
C VAL A 152 3.12 -12.54 -1.71
N GLN A 153 3.16 -11.85 -2.85
CA GLN A 153 4.35 -11.75 -3.69
C GLN A 153 4.86 -10.31 -3.72
N ILE A 154 5.35 -9.84 -2.57
CA ILE A 154 5.90 -8.49 -2.46
C ILE A 154 7.03 -8.28 -3.47
N ASN A 155 6.95 -7.19 -4.21
CA ASN A 155 7.93 -6.79 -5.22
C ASN A 155 8.91 -5.74 -4.66
N GLU A 156 9.91 -5.38 -5.47
CA GLU A 156 10.94 -4.43 -5.06
C GLU A 156 10.39 -3.03 -4.77
N LYS A 157 9.35 -2.60 -5.51
CA LYS A 157 8.71 -1.30 -5.29
C LYS A 157 8.09 -1.19 -3.89
N ASP A 158 7.42 -2.26 -3.44
CA ASP A 158 6.79 -2.32 -2.12
C ASP A 158 7.83 -2.37 -1.01
N VAL A 159 8.97 -3.04 -1.26
CA VAL A 159 10.11 -3.08 -0.33
C VAL A 159 10.73 -1.69 -0.16
N ILE A 160 10.92 -0.95 -1.24
CA ILE A 160 11.46 0.42 -1.21
C ILE A 160 10.54 1.34 -0.39
N ASP A 161 9.24 1.34 -0.69
CA ASP A 161 8.25 2.13 0.03
C ASP A 161 8.28 1.78 1.55
N THR A 162 8.38 0.50 1.91
CA THR A 162 8.46 0.05 3.30
C THR A 162 9.76 0.49 3.98
N ILE A 163 10.90 0.39 3.30
CA ILE A 163 12.20 0.86 3.81
C ILE A 163 12.15 2.34 4.15
N MET A 164 11.59 3.16 3.26
CA MET A 164 11.43 4.60 3.49
C MET A 164 10.61 4.86 4.76
N LEU A 165 9.45 4.18 4.90
CA LEU A 165 8.58 4.34 6.05
C LEU A 165 9.29 4.00 7.37
N LEU A 166 10.03 2.89 7.40
CA LEU A 166 10.80 2.45 8.57
C LEU A 166 11.98 3.38 8.88
N LEU A 167 12.56 4.04 7.89
CA LEU A 167 13.64 5.01 8.10
C LEU A 167 13.10 6.35 8.59
N GLU A 168 11.95 6.80 8.12
CA GLU A 168 11.39 8.09 8.48
C GLU A 168 10.77 8.06 9.88
N HIS A 169 9.94 7.06 10.17
CA HIS A 169 9.10 7.01 11.35
C HIS A 169 9.60 6.05 12.42
N SER A 170 9.31 6.39 13.67
CA SER A 170 9.50 5.49 14.81
C SER A 170 8.30 4.56 15.00
N LEU A 171 8.52 3.47 15.72
CA LEU A 171 7.45 2.61 16.22
C LEU A 171 6.83 3.21 17.49
N GLY A 172 5.53 2.98 17.69
CA GLY A 172 4.81 3.46 18.86
C GLY A 172 3.50 2.73 19.10
N ASP A 173 2.76 3.20 20.11
CA ASP A 173 1.47 2.64 20.54
C ASP A 173 0.28 3.51 20.12
N THR A 174 0.51 4.58 19.38
CA THR A 174 -0.51 5.52 18.90
C THR A 174 -0.34 5.77 17.41
N ASP A 175 -1.36 6.32 16.77
CA ASP A 175 -1.32 6.66 15.35
C ASP A 175 -0.65 8.02 15.07
N ARG A 176 -0.28 8.78 16.12
CA ARG A 176 0.27 10.12 15.94
C ARG A 176 1.76 10.07 15.61
N GLU A 177 2.09 10.34 14.36
CA GLU A 177 3.47 10.40 13.84
C GLU A 177 4.29 9.11 14.09
N THR A 178 3.65 7.99 14.40
CA THR A 178 4.32 6.70 14.64
C THR A 178 3.60 5.56 13.94
N ILE A 179 4.35 4.53 13.59
CA ILE A 179 3.77 3.25 13.15
C ILE A 179 3.23 2.57 14.41
N ASN A 180 1.91 2.53 14.56
CA ASN A 180 1.23 1.93 15.71
C ASN A 180 1.32 0.40 15.65
N ILE A 181 2.37 -0.16 16.27
CA ILE A 181 2.64 -1.61 16.25
C ILE A 181 1.63 -2.41 17.08
N GLN A 182 0.96 -1.77 18.05
CA GLN A 182 -0.12 -2.41 18.80
C GLN A 182 -1.31 -2.71 17.89
N ARG A 183 -1.68 -1.74 17.06
CA ARG A 183 -2.75 -1.92 16.07
C ARG A 183 -2.37 -2.95 15.01
N ALA A 184 -1.16 -2.88 14.45
CA ALA A 184 -0.68 -3.87 13.49
C ALA A 184 -0.76 -5.29 14.07
N ALA A 185 -0.32 -5.46 15.33
CA ALA A 185 -0.37 -6.74 16.02
C ALA A 185 -1.81 -7.23 16.24
N ALA A 186 -2.72 -6.34 16.63
CA ALA A 186 -4.13 -6.69 16.83
C ALA A 186 -4.82 -7.15 15.52
N LEU A 187 -4.55 -6.46 14.41
CA LEU A 187 -5.08 -6.85 13.09
C LEU A 187 -4.51 -8.21 12.65
N CYS A 188 -3.22 -8.38 12.75
CA CYS A 188 -2.55 -9.64 12.43
C CYS A 188 -3.00 -10.79 13.35
N ALA A 189 -3.26 -10.55 14.63
CA ALA A 189 -3.72 -11.57 15.56
C ALA A 189 -5.12 -12.11 15.20
N ASN A 190 -5.96 -11.30 14.55
CA ASN A 190 -7.29 -11.69 14.13
C ASN A 190 -7.34 -12.36 12.73
N ASP A 191 -6.28 -12.23 11.95
CA ASP A 191 -6.14 -12.85 10.62
C ASP A 191 -4.79 -13.56 10.51
N TRP A 192 -4.81 -14.90 10.55
CA TRP A 192 -3.60 -15.71 10.42
C TRP A 192 -2.89 -15.52 9.08
N GLY A 193 -3.66 -15.36 8.00
CA GLY A 193 -3.11 -15.14 6.66
C GLY A 193 -2.34 -13.82 6.60
N LEU A 194 -2.95 -12.74 7.09
CA LEU A 194 -2.31 -11.44 7.20
C LEU A 194 -1.05 -11.51 8.08
N TRP A 195 -1.13 -12.13 9.26
CA TRP A 195 0.04 -12.33 10.13
C TRP A 195 1.18 -13.05 9.40
N ARG A 196 0.87 -14.18 8.74
CA ARG A 196 1.86 -14.98 8.02
C ARG A 196 2.54 -14.19 6.90
N THR A 197 1.75 -13.50 6.09
CA THR A 197 2.25 -12.70 4.97
C THR A 197 3.07 -11.52 5.47
N THR A 198 2.58 -10.80 6.48
CA THR A 198 3.29 -9.67 7.09
C THR A 198 4.64 -10.10 7.66
N THR A 199 4.70 -11.20 8.41
CA THR A 199 5.97 -11.67 8.99
C THR A 199 6.98 -12.07 7.92
N MET A 200 6.55 -12.79 6.87
CA MET A 200 7.42 -13.17 5.75
C MET A 200 7.94 -11.94 4.99
N ASN A 201 7.08 -10.94 4.77
CA ASN A 201 7.46 -9.75 4.02
C ASN A 201 8.40 -8.84 4.83
N LEU A 202 8.20 -8.69 6.13
CA LEU A 202 9.12 -7.95 7.00
C LEU A 202 10.52 -8.58 7.00
N ASP A 203 10.61 -9.92 7.09
CA ASP A 203 11.90 -10.60 6.95
C ASP A 203 12.54 -10.37 5.59
N LYS A 204 11.74 -10.37 4.51
CA LYS A 204 12.23 -10.08 3.17
C LYS A 204 12.71 -8.63 3.03
N VAL A 205 11.99 -7.66 3.60
CA VAL A 205 12.41 -6.23 3.64
C VAL A 205 13.76 -6.10 4.33
N LYS A 206 13.94 -6.74 5.50
CA LYS A 206 15.20 -6.75 6.24
C LYS A 206 16.34 -7.33 5.40
N GLN A 207 16.14 -8.47 4.77
CA GLN A 207 17.15 -9.11 3.92
C GLN A 207 17.54 -8.26 2.72
N LEU A 208 16.57 -7.69 2.00
CA LEU A 208 16.84 -6.87 0.83
C LEU A 208 17.48 -5.54 1.18
N ALA A 209 17.13 -4.92 2.32
CA ALA A 209 17.76 -3.69 2.79
C ALA A 209 19.28 -3.83 2.96
N HIS A 210 19.76 -4.99 3.42
CA HIS A 210 21.20 -5.25 3.51
C HIS A 210 21.91 -5.25 2.15
N GLY A 211 21.20 -5.61 1.08
CA GLY A 211 21.73 -5.67 -0.28
C GLY A 211 21.81 -4.31 -1.00
N TYR A 212 21.10 -3.27 -0.53
CA TYR A 212 21.11 -1.96 -1.18
C TYR A 212 22.37 -1.16 -0.83
N PRO A 213 23.25 -0.85 -1.82
CA PRO A 213 24.45 -0.03 -1.61
C PRO A 213 24.12 1.43 -1.30
N GLN A 214 22.92 1.90 -1.62
CA GLN A 214 22.43 3.25 -1.35
C GLN A 214 22.15 3.49 0.14
N LEU A 215 21.99 2.42 0.93
CA LEU A 215 21.71 2.52 2.37
C LEU A 215 23.02 2.50 3.17
N ALA A 216 23.20 3.48 4.05
CA ALA A 216 24.29 3.53 5.01
C ALA A 216 24.16 2.43 6.08
N ALA A 217 25.24 2.10 6.78
CA ALA A 217 25.25 1.03 7.76
C ALA A 217 24.31 1.28 8.94
N ASP A 218 24.18 2.51 9.40
CA ASP A 218 23.24 2.95 10.45
C ASP A 218 21.77 2.85 10.01
N GLN A 219 21.49 3.18 8.74
CA GLN A 219 20.16 3.01 8.16
C GLN A 219 19.76 1.52 8.11
N LYS A 220 20.66 0.65 7.66
CA LYS A 220 20.45 -0.81 7.67
C LYS A 220 20.19 -1.33 9.07
N ALA A 221 20.97 -0.89 10.05
CA ALA A 221 20.78 -1.26 11.45
C ALA A 221 19.44 -0.76 12.01
N LYS A 222 19.01 0.47 11.65
CA LYS A 222 17.70 1.00 12.05
C LYS A 222 16.55 0.16 11.48
N ILE A 223 16.58 -0.17 10.19
CA ILE A 223 15.58 -1.02 9.53
C ILE A 223 15.50 -2.39 10.23
N GLU A 224 16.65 -3.04 10.44
CA GLU A 224 16.71 -4.33 11.10
C GLU A 224 16.15 -4.29 12.52
N SER A 225 16.49 -3.28 13.30
CA SER A 225 15.98 -3.07 14.66
C SER A 225 14.46 -2.92 14.68
N GLN A 226 13.91 -2.07 13.83
CA GLN A 226 12.46 -1.84 13.77
C GLN A 226 11.71 -3.08 13.27
N VAL A 227 12.21 -3.75 12.24
CA VAL A 227 11.60 -5.00 11.76
C VAL A 227 11.57 -6.05 12.87
N ASN A 228 12.68 -6.23 13.60
CA ASN A 228 12.75 -7.20 14.71
C ASN A 228 11.77 -6.83 15.82
N GLU A 229 11.60 -5.54 16.14
CA GLU A 229 10.64 -5.08 17.15
C GLU A 229 9.19 -5.34 16.72
N ILE A 230 8.83 -5.03 15.44
CA ILE A 230 7.51 -5.34 14.90
C ILE A 230 7.25 -6.85 14.98
N LEU A 231 8.18 -7.68 14.50
CA LEU A 231 8.05 -9.13 14.53
C LEU A 231 7.86 -9.67 15.96
N ALA A 232 8.63 -9.16 16.92
CA ALA A 232 8.49 -9.53 18.33
C ALA A 232 7.12 -9.13 18.89
N ARG A 233 6.61 -7.96 18.51
CA ARG A 233 5.28 -7.49 18.94
C ARG A 233 4.16 -8.34 18.30
N LEU A 234 4.26 -8.66 17.00
CA LEU A 234 3.34 -9.54 16.32
C LEU A 234 3.28 -10.93 16.97
N GLU A 235 4.43 -11.47 17.35
CA GLU A 235 4.48 -12.79 17.99
C GLU A 235 3.90 -12.78 19.41
N LYS A 236 4.17 -11.75 20.19
CA LYS A 236 3.71 -11.61 21.58
C LYS A 236 2.19 -11.39 21.69
N GLU A 237 1.53 -10.86 20.63
CA GLU A 237 0.10 -10.61 20.67
C GLU A 237 -0.69 -11.91 20.88
N PRO A 238 -1.65 -11.96 21.83
CA PRO A 238 -2.49 -13.14 22.07
C PRO A 238 -3.26 -13.54 20.80
N LYS A 239 -3.12 -14.80 20.40
CA LYS A 239 -3.82 -15.36 19.24
C LYS A 239 -5.03 -16.17 19.66
N PRO A 240 -6.15 -16.15 18.91
CA PRO A 240 -7.32 -17.00 19.17
C PRO A 240 -6.97 -18.48 19.18
N LEU A 241 -7.69 -19.27 19.97
CA LEU A 241 -7.46 -20.73 20.09
C LEU A 241 -7.50 -21.47 18.75
N VAL A 242 -8.32 -21.00 17.80
CA VAL A 242 -8.42 -21.54 16.43
C VAL A 242 -7.07 -21.55 15.71
N TRP A 243 -6.18 -20.61 16.01
CA TRP A 243 -4.83 -20.60 15.45
C TRP A 243 -4.00 -21.80 15.87
N ARG A 244 -4.11 -22.20 17.15
CA ARG A 244 -3.36 -23.31 17.74
C ARG A 244 -3.81 -24.67 17.23
N MET A 245 -5.02 -24.76 16.67
CA MET A 245 -5.63 -25.99 16.15
C MET A 245 -5.41 -26.18 14.65
N ARG A 246 -4.74 -25.25 13.95
CA ARG A 246 -4.44 -25.41 12.51
C ARG A 246 -3.35 -26.46 12.31
N PRO A 247 -3.60 -27.49 11.48
CA PRO A 247 -2.57 -28.46 11.15
C PRO A 247 -1.41 -27.81 10.39
N ALA A 248 -0.18 -28.25 10.67
CA ALA A 248 1.03 -27.76 10.02
C ALA A 248 0.98 -27.84 8.47
N SER A 249 0.15 -28.72 7.91
CA SER A 249 -0.09 -28.86 6.47
C SER A 249 -0.88 -27.71 5.82
N GLU A 250 -1.67 -26.94 6.58
CA GLU A 250 -2.35 -25.76 6.04
C GLU A 250 -1.43 -24.55 5.84
N THR A 251 -0.30 -24.52 6.53
CA THR A 251 0.71 -23.47 6.35
C THR A 251 1.28 -23.43 4.93
N ALA A 252 1.35 -24.57 4.24
CA ALA A 252 1.80 -24.63 2.85
C ALA A 252 0.66 -24.37 1.83
N LEU A 253 -0.59 -24.73 2.16
CA LEU A 253 -1.74 -24.68 1.25
C LEU A 253 -2.48 -23.33 1.26
N SER A 254 -2.41 -22.56 2.35
CA SER A 254 -3.10 -21.24 2.40
C SER A 254 -2.48 -20.22 1.46
N GLY A 255 -1.17 -20.23 1.28
CA GLY A 255 -0.47 -19.43 0.27
C GLY A 255 -0.95 -19.74 -1.15
N THR A 256 -1.22 -21.02 -1.43
CA THR A 256 -1.66 -21.47 -2.76
C THR A 256 -3.13 -21.12 -3.03
N LYS A 257 -4.00 -21.19 -2.03
CA LYS A 257 -5.43 -20.78 -2.16
C LYS A 257 -5.56 -19.26 -2.31
N THR A 258 -4.74 -18.49 -1.61
CA THR A 258 -4.69 -17.02 -1.73
C THR A 258 -4.12 -16.63 -3.09
N LEU A 259 -3.08 -17.33 -3.59
CA LEU A 259 -2.55 -17.17 -4.95
C LEU A 259 -3.59 -17.50 -6.03
N MET A 260 -4.41 -18.55 -5.84
CA MET A 260 -5.49 -18.89 -6.78
C MET A 260 -6.63 -17.86 -6.78
N LYS A 261 -6.96 -17.28 -5.62
CA LYS A 261 -7.93 -16.18 -5.52
C LYS A 261 -7.39 -14.91 -6.18
N PHE A 262 -6.12 -14.60 -5.95
CA PHE A 262 -5.40 -13.48 -6.56
C PHE A 262 -5.25 -13.68 -8.07
N ASN A 263 -4.81 -14.85 -8.56
CA ASN A 263 -4.69 -15.13 -10.00
C ASN A 263 -6.04 -15.07 -10.74
N ARG A 264 -7.15 -15.47 -10.15
CA ARG A 264 -8.46 -15.29 -10.79
C ARG A 264 -8.89 -13.82 -10.88
N ARG A 265 -8.60 -13.01 -9.86
CA ARG A 265 -8.88 -11.57 -9.89
C ARG A 265 -7.83 -10.82 -10.71
N SER A 266 -6.54 -11.11 -10.57
CA SER A 266 -5.46 -10.44 -11.32
C SER A 266 -5.42 -10.81 -12.80
N LEU A 267 -5.81 -12.02 -13.21
CA LEU A 267 -5.96 -12.39 -14.63
C LEU A 267 -7.10 -11.61 -15.31
N LEU A 268 -8.18 -11.32 -14.59
CA LEU A 268 -9.20 -10.38 -15.07
C LEU A 268 -8.63 -8.97 -15.24
N TRP A 269 -7.70 -8.56 -14.37
CA TRP A 269 -7.08 -7.23 -14.39
C TRP A 269 -5.94 -7.11 -15.43
N GLN A 270 -5.11 -8.11 -15.59
CA GLN A 270 -4.03 -8.13 -16.60
C GLN A 270 -4.57 -8.14 -18.03
N ASN A 271 -5.72 -8.75 -18.28
CA ASN A 271 -6.36 -8.75 -19.60
C ASN A 271 -7.03 -7.39 -19.94
N LEU A 272 -7.34 -6.54 -18.96
CA LEU A 272 -7.88 -5.19 -19.18
C LEU A 272 -6.81 -4.15 -19.51
N TYR A 273 -5.52 -4.43 -19.23
CA TYR A 273 -4.38 -3.54 -19.51
C TYR A 273 -3.44 -4.07 -20.59
N ALA A 274 -3.77 -5.18 -21.26
CA ALA A 274 -2.96 -5.79 -22.33
C ALA A 274 -3.37 -5.32 -23.74
N THR A 275 -4.17 -4.29 -23.86
CA THR A 275 -4.48 -3.55 -25.09
C THR A 275 -4.06 -2.11 -24.91
#